data_c93166e5660690863d76635837d34cff
#
_entry.id   c93166e5660690863d76635837d34cff
#
_cell.length_a   1.000
_cell.length_b   1.000
_cell.length_c   1.000
_cell.angle_alpha   90.00
_cell.angle_beta   90.00
_cell.angle_gamma   90.00
#
_symmetry.space_group_name_H-M   'P 1'
#
loop_
_entity.id
_entity.type
_entity.pdbx_description
1 polymer ?
#
loop_
_entity_poly.entity_id
_entity_poly.type
_entity_poly.pdbx_seq_one_letter_code
_entity_poly.pdbx_strand_id
1 'polypeptide(L)'
;MNKTKRAFIGGLFAAGVAVGLAAPSFAQQRTEIQFWHAMSGVLGERVDEIVSRYNASQAKYTVVATNKGNYDEVINSAIAAYRAKKAPHLVQIYERGFMTMLLSEAIVPVQDLLTEKKKQIDWADFIKPVASYYQYKGKLMTMPFNSSAPILWYNKEHFEKAGYAAPGETWQELEKQLYAIKSKGIADCGSSLAGDFFWSLIENYSTVNDQPFGTKANGYDGLDTVFVYNKTKVVQQVTRLKKWIDDGVMQIAGQGLSPEQLYTSGKCSTFFASTAAHGSVERNAKIKWSATYLPWEEGTTPRNSSIGGATIWVLKGQKGEDYDGVADFLAFVASPDLQVWWSKVTGYVPITNKAYQVAKQEGYYKENPTREIAILQLNRGTPTANSQGFHFGNYTQSTFALRQELEAVWAGKKTPQEALDDAVRRGNEILRQFEKLYAGKY
;
A
#
# COMPACT_ATOMS: atom_id res chain seq x y z
N MET A 1 -74.00 71.00 -40.52
CA MET A 1 -74.76 70.24 -39.58
C MET A 1 -75.11 68.93 -40.17
N ASN A 2 -74.34 67.86 -39.93
CA ASN A 2 -74.84 66.52 -39.98
C ASN A 2 -73.66 65.57 -39.54
N LYS A 3 -73.88 64.87 -38.49
CA LYS A 3 -72.92 63.92 -37.91
C LYS A 3 -73.18 62.54 -38.51
N THR A 4 -72.18 62.01 -39.20
CA THR A 4 -72.21 60.61 -39.65
C THR A 4 -71.36 59.73 -38.69
N LYS A 5 -72.03 58.76 -38.07
CA LYS A 5 -71.41 57.74 -37.22
C LYS A 5 -70.74 56.67 -38.11
N ARG A 6 -69.49 56.37 -37.88
CA ARG A 6 -68.83 55.16 -38.39
C ARG A 6 -68.62 54.17 -37.26
N ALA A 7 -69.15 52.96 -37.44
CA ALA A 7 -68.95 51.83 -36.54
C ALA A 7 -67.61 51.16 -36.82
N PHE A 8 -66.83 50.92 -35.81
CA PHE A 8 -65.60 50.09 -35.85
C PHE A 8 -65.93 48.71 -35.28
N ILE A 9 -65.73 47.68 -36.15
CA ILE A 9 -65.78 46.28 -35.75
C ILE A 9 -64.44 45.93 -35.20
N GLY A 10 -64.35 45.66 -33.87
CA GLY A 10 -63.13 45.17 -33.23
C GLY A 10 -63.05 43.65 -33.32
N GLY A 11 -62.05 43.13 -34.01
CA GLY A 11 -61.68 41.70 -33.98
C GLY A 11 -60.87 41.38 -32.72
N LEU A 12 -61.38 40.51 -31.89
CA LEU A 12 -60.61 39.91 -30.77
C LEU A 12 -59.65 38.84 -31.34
N PHE A 13 -58.35 39.09 -31.27
CA PHE A 13 -57.36 38.10 -31.40
C PHE A 13 -57.14 37.45 -30.00
N ALA A 14 -57.54 36.20 -29.83
CA ALA A 14 -57.20 35.38 -28.65
C ALA A 14 -55.79 34.87 -28.80
N ALA A 15 -54.81 35.46 -28.11
CA ALA A 15 -53.45 34.93 -27.99
C ALA A 15 -53.49 33.79 -26.97
N GLY A 16 -53.45 32.55 -27.44
CA GLY A 16 -53.27 31.36 -26.58
C GLY A 16 -51.86 31.32 -26.00
N VAL A 17 -51.71 31.62 -24.73
CA VAL A 17 -50.45 31.40 -23.97
C VAL A 17 -50.36 29.90 -23.70
N ALA A 18 -49.54 29.15 -24.46
CA ALA A 18 -49.16 27.81 -24.14
C ALA A 18 -48.17 27.84 -22.93
N VAL A 19 -48.72 27.65 -21.72
CA VAL A 19 -47.89 27.41 -20.54
C VAL A 19 -47.35 26.00 -20.65
N GLY A 20 -46.11 25.89 -21.14
CA GLY A 20 -45.33 24.65 -21.13
C GLY A 20 -45.09 24.26 -19.65
N LEU A 21 -45.79 23.27 -19.18
CA LEU A 21 -45.50 22.60 -17.90
C LEU A 21 -44.13 21.91 -18.08
N ALA A 22 -43.05 22.58 -17.68
CA ALA A 22 -41.76 21.95 -17.45
C ALA A 22 -41.99 20.93 -16.29
N ALA A 23 -42.11 19.65 -16.63
CA ALA A 23 -42.10 18.60 -15.63
C ALA A 23 -40.80 18.72 -14.80
N PRO A 24 -40.86 18.71 -13.48
CA PRO A 24 -39.65 18.70 -12.68
C PRO A 24 -38.84 17.46 -13.06
N SER A 25 -37.69 17.69 -13.66
CA SER A 25 -36.70 16.62 -13.86
C SER A 25 -36.26 16.19 -12.46
N PHE A 26 -36.86 15.13 -11.92
CA PHE A 26 -36.31 14.46 -10.74
C PHE A 26 -34.93 13.97 -11.14
N ALA A 27 -33.88 14.70 -10.80
CA ALA A 27 -32.53 14.21 -10.86
C ALA A 27 -32.52 12.91 -10.05
N GLN A 28 -32.36 11.77 -10.73
CA GLN A 28 -32.31 10.46 -10.07
C GLN A 28 -31.23 10.52 -9.01
N GLN A 29 -31.61 10.37 -7.74
CA GLN A 29 -30.66 10.43 -6.63
C GLN A 29 -29.64 9.31 -6.83
N ARG A 30 -28.36 9.68 -6.94
CA ARG A 30 -27.27 8.71 -7.10
C ARG A 30 -27.14 7.85 -5.84
N THR A 31 -26.93 6.56 -6.00
CA THR A 31 -26.59 5.68 -4.89
C THR A 31 -25.21 6.02 -4.35
N GLU A 32 -25.13 6.29 -3.05
CA GLU A 32 -23.88 6.67 -2.39
C GLU A 32 -23.10 5.44 -1.93
N ILE A 33 -21.81 5.38 -2.28
CA ILE A 33 -20.89 4.30 -1.93
C ILE A 33 -19.79 4.88 -1.01
N GLN A 34 -19.79 4.46 0.25
CA GLN A 34 -18.81 4.87 1.25
C GLN A 34 -17.51 4.11 1.07
N PHE A 35 -16.38 4.82 0.94
CA PHE A 35 -15.03 4.27 0.86
C PHE A 35 -14.14 4.85 1.96
N TRP A 36 -13.69 4.02 2.90
CA TRP A 36 -12.76 4.43 3.96
C TRP A 36 -11.32 4.05 3.62
N HIS A 37 -10.39 4.99 3.80
CA HIS A 37 -8.99 4.82 3.42
C HIS A 37 -8.02 5.47 4.42
N ALA A 38 -6.72 5.12 4.28
CA ALA A 38 -5.61 5.60 5.10
C ALA A 38 -4.68 6.58 4.36
N MET A 39 -5.01 6.96 3.12
CA MET A 39 -4.14 7.83 2.33
C MET A 39 -4.23 9.27 2.81
N SER A 40 -3.08 9.90 3.06
CA SER A 40 -2.96 11.30 3.48
C SER A 40 -1.96 12.06 2.60
N GLY A 41 -1.94 13.39 2.73
CA GLY A 41 -1.06 14.26 1.94
C GLY A 41 -1.25 14.04 0.44
N VAL A 42 -0.15 13.98 -0.31
CA VAL A 42 -0.18 13.79 -1.77
C VAL A 42 -0.97 12.54 -2.19
N LEU A 43 -0.83 11.44 -1.44
CA LEU A 43 -1.54 10.21 -1.76
C LEU A 43 -3.05 10.32 -1.51
N GLY A 44 -3.45 11.08 -0.48
CA GLY A 44 -4.85 11.42 -0.22
C GLY A 44 -5.47 12.22 -1.37
N GLU A 45 -4.77 13.28 -1.84
CA GLU A 45 -5.18 14.06 -3.01
C GLU A 45 -5.39 13.19 -4.26
N ARG A 46 -4.55 12.15 -4.45
CA ARG A 46 -4.68 11.21 -5.57
C ARG A 46 -5.87 10.27 -5.42
N VAL A 47 -6.25 9.89 -4.20
CA VAL A 47 -7.50 9.13 -3.95
C VAL A 47 -8.71 10.01 -4.27
N ASP A 48 -8.71 11.28 -3.83
CA ASP A 48 -9.78 12.22 -4.16
C ASP A 48 -9.91 12.41 -5.68
N GLU A 49 -8.80 12.42 -6.40
CA GLU A 49 -8.79 12.50 -7.87
C GLU A 49 -9.40 11.24 -8.52
N ILE A 50 -9.10 10.03 -8.03
CA ILE A 50 -9.74 8.77 -8.51
C ILE A 50 -11.25 8.87 -8.33
N VAL A 51 -11.69 9.27 -7.14
CA VAL A 51 -13.12 9.39 -6.80
C VAL A 51 -13.80 10.44 -7.68
N SER A 52 -13.18 11.60 -7.87
CA SER A 52 -13.68 12.65 -8.75
C SER A 52 -13.84 12.16 -10.19
N ARG A 53 -12.82 11.50 -10.76
CA ARG A 53 -12.86 10.92 -12.11
C ARG A 53 -13.99 9.89 -12.24
N TYR A 54 -14.14 8.99 -11.27
CA TYR A 54 -15.21 8.02 -11.28
C TYR A 54 -16.59 8.68 -11.21
N ASN A 55 -16.77 9.61 -10.27
CA ASN A 55 -18.05 10.30 -10.09
C ASN A 55 -18.45 11.15 -11.33
N ALA A 56 -17.47 11.65 -12.08
CA ALA A 56 -17.69 12.38 -13.33
C ALA A 56 -17.98 11.46 -14.53
N SER A 57 -17.53 10.21 -14.51
CA SER A 57 -17.64 9.28 -15.65
C SER A 57 -19.02 8.66 -15.82
N GLN A 58 -19.89 8.74 -14.81
CA GLN A 58 -21.22 8.12 -14.83
C GLN A 58 -22.20 8.90 -13.93
N ALA A 59 -23.52 8.61 -14.02
CA ALA A 59 -24.57 9.35 -13.32
C ALA A 59 -25.35 8.53 -12.28
N LYS A 60 -25.02 7.25 -12.08
CA LYS A 60 -25.80 6.34 -11.23
C LYS A 60 -25.31 6.30 -9.78
N TYR A 61 -24.01 6.42 -9.56
CA TYR A 61 -23.36 6.24 -8.28
C TYR A 61 -22.55 7.47 -7.88
N THR A 62 -22.38 7.66 -6.57
CA THR A 62 -21.45 8.65 -6.01
C THR A 62 -20.58 7.95 -4.98
N VAL A 63 -19.29 7.83 -5.23
CA VAL A 63 -18.33 7.37 -4.23
C VAL A 63 -17.96 8.55 -3.34
N VAL A 64 -18.00 8.32 -2.02
CA VAL A 64 -17.56 9.27 -0.98
C VAL A 64 -16.39 8.64 -0.26
N ALA A 65 -15.19 9.16 -0.52
CA ALA A 65 -13.97 8.73 0.16
C ALA A 65 -13.83 9.47 1.50
N THR A 66 -13.43 8.72 2.54
CA THR A 66 -13.20 9.27 3.87
C THR A 66 -11.87 8.76 4.42
N ASN A 67 -10.94 9.66 4.67
CA ASN A 67 -9.71 9.32 5.38
C ASN A 67 -10.04 8.99 6.85
N LYS A 68 -9.52 7.85 7.34
CA LYS A 68 -9.72 7.37 8.72
C LYS A 68 -8.40 7.32 9.51
N GLY A 69 -7.41 8.11 9.10
CA GLY A 69 -6.10 8.13 9.72
C GLY A 69 -5.12 7.16 9.05
N ASN A 70 -4.27 6.50 9.83
CA ASN A 70 -3.31 5.52 9.33
C ASN A 70 -3.95 4.13 9.14
N TYR A 71 -3.18 3.16 8.63
CA TYR A 71 -3.68 1.79 8.37
C TYR A 71 -4.24 1.09 9.61
N ASP A 72 -3.60 1.27 10.79
CA ASP A 72 -4.09 0.67 12.03
C ASP A 72 -5.41 1.31 12.49
N GLU A 73 -5.56 2.61 12.30
CA GLU A 73 -6.79 3.34 12.60
C GLU A 73 -7.95 2.95 11.67
N VAL A 74 -7.66 2.75 10.39
CA VAL A 74 -8.68 2.30 9.41
C VAL A 74 -9.20 0.90 9.74
N ILE A 75 -8.31 -0.07 10.00
CA ILE A 75 -8.74 -1.44 10.30
C ILE A 75 -9.54 -1.49 11.62
N ASN A 76 -9.10 -0.76 12.65
CA ASN A 76 -9.80 -0.69 13.93
C ASN A 76 -11.16 -0.01 13.78
N SER A 77 -11.25 1.08 13.00
CA SER A 77 -12.50 1.78 12.69
C SER A 77 -13.47 0.87 11.92
N ALA A 78 -12.98 0.11 10.95
CA ALA A 78 -13.79 -0.82 10.17
C ALA A 78 -14.37 -1.95 11.05
N ILE A 79 -13.55 -2.54 11.93
CA ILE A 79 -13.99 -3.57 12.88
C ILE A 79 -15.08 -3.01 13.81
N ALA A 80 -14.87 -1.83 14.37
CA ALA A 80 -15.83 -1.20 15.27
C ALA A 80 -17.15 -0.87 14.55
N ALA A 81 -17.08 -0.30 13.35
CA ALA A 81 -18.25 0.03 12.54
C ALA A 81 -19.04 -1.21 12.10
N TYR A 82 -18.34 -2.28 11.73
CA TYR A 82 -19.00 -3.54 11.36
C TYR A 82 -19.79 -4.13 12.53
N ARG A 83 -19.18 -4.16 13.72
CA ARG A 83 -19.87 -4.62 14.96
C ARG A 83 -21.09 -3.75 15.30
N ALA A 84 -21.01 -2.45 15.02
CA ALA A 84 -22.11 -1.50 15.22
C ALA A 84 -23.14 -1.51 14.08
N LYS A 85 -23.02 -2.38 13.06
CA LYS A 85 -23.85 -2.42 11.83
C LYS A 85 -23.89 -1.08 11.07
N LYS A 86 -22.76 -0.37 11.08
CA LYS A 86 -22.54 0.93 10.40
C LYS A 86 -21.29 0.89 9.51
N ALA A 87 -20.93 -0.29 9.01
CA ALA A 87 -19.76 -0.47 8.17
C ALA A 87 -19.89 0.31 6.85
N PRO A 88 -18.78 0.85 6.29
CA PRO A 88 -18.78 1.38 4.93
C PRO A 88 -18.95 0.24 3.92
N HIS A 89 -19.17 0.58 2.66
CA HIS A 89 -19.22 -0.38 1.56
C HIS A 89 -17.83 -0.94 1.25
N LEU A 90 -16.84 -0.04 1.24
CA LEU A 90 -15.46 -0.30 0.87
C LEU A 90 -14.51 0.20 1.97
N VAL A 91 -13.47 -0.59 2.24
CA VAL A 91 -12.42 -0.21 3.18
C VAL A 91 -11.05 -0.61 2.65
N GLN A 92 -10.09 0.31 2.73
CA GLN A 92 -8.70 0.06 2.41
C GLN A 92 -8.01 -0.57 3.62
N ILE A 93 -7.50 -1.80 3.47
CA ILE A 93 -6.75 -2.51 4.50
C ILE A 93 -5.41 -2.96 3.94
N TYR A 94 -4.34 -2.71 4.68
CA TYR A 94 -2.99 -3.10 4.28
C TYR A 94 -2.74 -4.62 4.44
N GLU A 95 -1.64 -5.10 3.88
CA GLU A 95 -1.34 -6.52 3.73
C GLU A 95 -1.39 -7.33 5.05
N ARG A 96 -0.98 -6.72 6.17
CA ARG A 96 -0.99 -7.37 7.49
C ARG A 96 -2.39 -7.64 8.03
N GLY A 97 -3.38 -6.93 7.52
CA GLY A 97 -4.78 -7.14 7.87
C GLY A 97 -5.43 -8.33 7.14
N PHE A 98 -4.75 -8.95 6.15
CA PHE A 98 -5.33 -9.93 5.26
C PHE A 98 -6.03 -11.07 5.99
N MET A 99 -5.33 -11.78 6.88
CA MET A 99 -5.91 -12.93 7.61
C MET A 99 -7.04 -12.53 8.56
N THR A 100 -6.93 -11.37 9.19
CA THR A 100 -7.99 -10.82 10.05
C THR A 100 -9.26 -10.55 9.25
N MET A 101 -9.14 -9.95 8.07
CA MET A 101 -10.27 -9.69 7.19
C MET A 101 -10.84 -10.97 6.59
N LEU A 102 -9.99 -11.85 6.08
CA LEU A 102 -10.37 -13.11 5.46
C LEU A 102 -11.26 -13.95 6.36
N LEU A 103 -10.86 -14.12 7.63
CA LEU A 103 -11.56 -15.00 8.58
C LEU A 103 -12.65 -14.29 9.39
N SER A 104 -12.80 -12.97 9.23
CA SER A 104 -13.84 -12.19 9.93
C SER A 104 -15.28 -12.54 9.55
N GLU A 105 -15.47 -13.23 8.41
CA GLU A 105 -16.79 -13.47 7.78
C GLU A 105 -17.54 -12.17 7.39
N ALA A 106 -16.92 -11.02 7.56
CA ALA A 106 -17.50 -9.70 7.30
C ALA A 106 -17.33 -9.22 5.85
N ILE A 107 -16.63 -9.99 5.02
CA ILE A 107 -16.24 -9.58 3.67
C ILE A 107 -17.05 -10.30 2.57
N VAL A 108 -17.18 -9.63 1.43
CA VAL A 108 -17.61 -10.23 0.17
C VAL A 108 -16.36 -10.42 -0.69
N PRO A 109 -16.01 -11.65 -1.13
CA PRO A 109 -14.87 -11.85 -2.01
C PRO A 109 -15.01 -11.03 -3.30
N VAL A 110 -13.99 -10.23 -3.61
CA VAL A 110 -14.08 -9.29 -4.74
C VAL A 110 -14.27 -10.00 -6.08
N GLN A 111 -13.58 -11.14 -6.28
CA GLN A 111 -13.71 -11.92 -7.51
C GLN A 111 -15.12 -12.47 -7.71
N ASP A 112 -15.75 -12.97 -6.65
CA ASP A 112 -17.11 -13.48 -6.72
C ASP A 112 -18.10 -12.34 -7.03
N LEU A 113 -18.00 -11.20 -6.34
CA LEU A 113 -18.84 -10.04 -6.57
C LEU A 113 -18.74 -9.53 -8.01
N LEU A 114 -17.52 -9.28 -8.50
CA LEU A 114 -17.33 -8.73 -9.85
C LEU A 114 -17.80 -9.71 -10.94
N THR A 115 -17.64 -11.00 -10.71
CA THR A 115 -18.15 -12.05 -11.60
C THR A 115 -19.69 -12.08 -11.60
N GLU A 116 -20.32 -12.06 -10.42
CA GLU A 116 -21.79 -12.00 -10.26
C GLU A 116 -22.36 -10.75 -10.96
N LYS A 117 -21.72 -9.61 -10.79
CA LYS A 117 -22.13 -8.34 -11.41
C LYS A 117 -21.65 -8.20 -12.86
N LYS A 118 -21.14 -9.27 -13.47
CA LYS A 118 -20.73 -9.37 -14.89
C LYS A 118 -19.73 -8.30 -15.32
N LYS A 119 -18.84 -7.89 -14.39
CA LYS A 119 -17.74 -6.98 -14.73
C LYS A 119 -16.67 -7.72 -15.51
N GLN A 120 -16.17 -7.09 -16.59
CA GLN A 120 -15.15 -7.69 -17.46
C GLN A 120 -13.77 -7.46 -16.84
N ILE A 121 -13.31 -8.40 -16.01
CA ILE A 121 -12.00 -8.39 -15.38
C ILE A 121 -11.21 -9.61 -15.86
N ASP A 122 -10.04 -9.39 -16.41
CA ASP A 122 -9.09 -10.45 -16.72
C ASP A 122 -8.27 -10.78 -15.44
N TRP A 123 -8.73 -11.78 -14.71
CA TRP A 123 -8.08 -12.20 -13.46
C TRP A 123 -6.69 -12.78 -13.67
N ALA A 124 -6.37 -13.29 -14.86
CA ALA A 124 -5.06 -13.81 -15.20
C ALA A 124 -4.04 -12.70 -15.50
N ASP A 125 -4.50 -11.49 -15.82
CA ASP A 125 -3.65 -10.34 -16.10
C ASP A 125 -3.06 -9.69 -14.85
N PHE A 126 -3.56 -10.02 -13.66
CA PHE A 126 -2.97 -9.46 -12.43
C PHE A 126 -1.52 -9.89 -12.25
N ILE A 127 -0.66 -8.94 -11.86
CA ILE A 127 0.76 -9.20 -11.57
C ILE A 127 0.84 -10.24 -10.44
N LYS A 128 1.43 -11.39 -10.74
CA LYS A 128 1.40 -12.57 -9.87
C LYS A 128 1.84 -12.31 -8.42
N PRO A 129 2.97 -11.63 -8.11
CA PRO A 129 3.34 -11.31 -6.75
C PRO A 129 2.34 -10.41 -6.01
N VAL A 130 1.59 -9.58 -6.75
CA VAL A 130 0.53 -8.72 -6.19
C VAL A 130 -0.72 -9.53 -5.88
N ALA A 131 -1.18 -10.34 -6.83
CA ALA A 131 -2.43 -11.08 -6.69
C ALA A 131 -2.30 -12.26 -5.70
N SER A 132 -1.20 -13.03 -5.75
CA SER A 132 -1.03 -14.26 -4.97
C SER A 132 -1.10 -14.03 -3.46
N TYR A 133 -0.63 -12.88 -2.99
CA TYR A 133 -0.71 -12.52 -1.58
C TYR A 133 -2.16 -12.43 -1.08
N TYR A 134 -3.07 -11.95 -1.94
CA TYR A 134 -4.47 -11.67 -1.62
C TYR A 134 -5.44 -12.74 -2.10
N GLN A 135 -4.91 -13.87 -2.57
CA GLN A 135 -5.71 -15.04 -2.97
C GLN A 135 -5.91 -16.01 -1.80
N TYR A 136 -7.10 -16.58 -1.76
CA TYR A 136 -7.43 -17.70 -0.90
C TYR A 136 -8.24 -18.73 -1.68
N LYS A 137 -7.82 -20.01 -1.62
CA LYS A 137 -8.43 -21.11 -2.39
C LYS A 137 -8.60 -20.77 -3.88
N GLY A 138 -7.59 -20.13 -4.47
CA GLY A 138 -7.54 -19.78 -5.88
C GLY A 138 -8.38 -18.56 -6.29
N LYS A 139 -9.00 -17.85 -5.35
CA LYS A 139 -9.81 -16.66 -5.61
C LYS A 139 -9.19 -15.40 -5.00
N LEU A 140 -9.28 -14.30 -5.71
CA LEU A 140 -8.89 -12.99 -5.20
C LEU A 140 -9.95 -12.48 -4.22
N MET A 141 -9.58 -12.29 -2.96
CA MET A 141 -10.50 -11.94 -1.88
C MET A 141 -10.77 -10.43 -1.78
N THR A 142 -9.85 -9.62 -2.24
CA THR A 142 -9.88 -8.16 -2.15
C THR A 142 -9.24 -7.56 -3.39
N MET A 143 -9.60 -6.32 -3.77
CA MET A 143 -9.03 -5.65 -4.94
C MET A 143 -7.67 -5.02 -4.61
N PRO A 144 -6.55 -5.47 -5.21
CA PRO A 144 -5.28 -4.77 -5.10
C PRO A 144 -5.43 -3.30 -5.50
N PHE A 145 -4.80 -2.39 -4.75
CA PHE A 145 -4.98 -0.96 -4.98
C PHE A 145 -3.66 -0.21 -5.00
N ASN A 146 -3.03 -0.02 -3.87
CA ASN A 146 -1.79 0.74 -3.74
C ASN A 146 -0.62 -0.18 -3.38
N SER A 147 -0.30 -1.08 -4.30
CA SER A 147 0.76 -2.07 -4.15
C SER A 147 2.14 -1.45 -4.27
N SER A 148 3.07 -1.82 -3.40
CA SER A 148 4.44 -1.30 -3.38
C SER A 148 5.46 -2.37 -3.01
N ALA A 149 6.74 -2.05 -3.17
CA ALA A 149 7.84 -2.79 -2.58
C ALA A 149 8.80 -1.81 -1.88
N PRO A 150 9.52 -2.24 -0.83
CA PRO A 150 10.58 -1.44 -0.26
C PRO A 150 11.77 -1.44 -1.19
N ILE A 151 12.42 -0.29 -1.33
CA ILE A 151 13.65 -0.12 -2.11
C ILE A 151 14.67 0.69 -1.33
N LEU A 152 15.93 0.68 -1.76
CA LEU A 152 16.99 1.49 -1.21
C LEU A 152 17.11 2.79 -2.01
N TRP A 153 16.77 3.91 -1.38
CA TRP A 153 16.98 5.27 -1.88
C TRP A 153 18.37 5.74 -1.51
N TYR A 154 19.08 6.44 -2.40
CA TYR A 154 20.43 6.92 -2.11
C TYR A 154 20.75 8.27 -2.75
N ASN A 155 21.63 9.02 -2.10
CA ASN A 155 22.18 10.28 -2.60
C ASN A 155 23.40 9.97 -3.49
N LYS A 156 23.29 10.18 -4.80
CA LYS A 156 24.34 9.90 -5.78
C LYS A 156 25.66 10.62 -5.45
N GLU A 157 25.59 11.90 -5.10
CA GLU A 157 26.76 12.71 -4.84
C GLU A 157 27.55 12.23 -3.61
N HIS A 158 26.86 11.70 -2.59
CA HIS A 158 27.54 11.15 -1.42
C HIS A 158 28.32 9.88 -1.74
N PHE A 159 27.75 8.99 -2.55
CA PHE A 159 28.44 7.79 -3.01
C PHE A 159 29.61 8.15 -3.94
N GLU A 160 29.43 9.05 -4.90
CA GLU A 160 30.48 9.53 -5.80
C GLU A 160 31.64 10.16 -5.02
N LYS A 161 31.37 11.04 -4.06
CA LYS A 161 32.40 11.63 -3.18
C LYS A 161 33.14 10.61 -2.32
N ALA A 162 32.47 9.51 -1.96
CA ALA A 162 33.08 8.42 -1.23
C ALA A 162 33.93 7.50 -2.14
N GLY A 163 33.82 7.63 -3.46
CA GLY A 163 34.53 6.82 -4.46
C GLY A 163 33.72 5.64 -4.99
N TYR A 164 32.38 5.69 -4.88
CA TYR A 164 31.48 4.64 -5.34
C TYR A 164 30.48 5.18 -6.36
N ALA A 165 30.23 4.42 -7.42
CA ALA A 165 29.23 4.79 -8.45
C ALA A 165 27.79 4.66 -7.93
N ALA A 166 27.54 3.71 -7.05
CA ALA A 166 26.23 3.39 -6.49
C ALA A 166 26.39 2.57 -5.19
N PRO A 167 25.27 2.35 -4.42
CA PRO A 167 25.26 1.39 -3.33
C PRO A 167 25.67 -0.02 -3.80
N GLY A 168 26.42 -0.73 -2.97
CA GLY A 168 26.73 -2.13 -3.16
C GLY A 168 25.46 -2.99 -3.08
N GLU A 169 25.51 -4.14 -3.74
CA GLU A 169 24.36 -5.04 -3.82
C GLU A 169 24.18 -5.89 -2.57
N THR A 170 25.26 -6.07 -1.79
CA THR A 170 25.21 -6.83 -0.54
C THR A 170 25.20 -5.94 0.69
N TRP A 171 24.69 -6.46 1.82
CA TRP A 171 24.71 -5.76 3.10
C TRP A 171 26.12 -5.42 3.54
N GLN A 172 27.10 -6.29 3.24
CA GLN A 172 28.50 -6.11 3.59
C GLN A 172 29.15 -4.97 2.79
N GLU A 173 28.86 -4.91 1.49
CA GLU A 173 29.35 -3.82 0.63
C GLU A 173 28.73 -2.47 1.05
N LEU A 174 27.41 -2.46 1.23
CA LEU A 174 26.69 -1.25 1.66
C LEU A 174 27.20 -0.77 3.02
N GLU A 175 27.37 -1.68 3.99
CA GLU A 175 27.94 -1.36 5.31
C GLU A 175 29.28 -0.63 5.17
N LYS A 176 30.22 -1.23 4.44
CA LYS A 176 31.53 -0.63 4.16
C LYS A 176 31.40 0.78 3.57
N GLN A 177 30.48 0.96 2.62
CA GLN A 177 30.29 2.25 1.96
C GLN A 177 29.70 3.30 2.91
N LEU A 178 28.70 2.94 3.73
CA LEU A 178 28.08 3.84 4.69
C LEU A 178 29.07 4.28 5.78
N TYR A 179 29.91 3.36 6.26
CA TYR A 179 31.00 3.71 7.19
C TYR A 179 32.03 4.65 6.53
N ALA A 180 32.39 4.41 5.27
CA ALA A 180 33.30 5.30 4.53
C ALA A 180 32.72 6.71 4.34
N ILE A 181 31.44 6.83 4.00
CA ILE A 181 30.72 8.10 3.88
C ILE A 181 30.75 8.86 5.22
N LYS A 182 30.41 8.18 6.32
CA LYS A 182 30.39 8.76 7.66
C LYS A 182 31.78 9.19 8.11
N SER A 183 32.79 8.33 7.99
CA SER A 183 34.15 8.61 8.46
C SER A 183 34.87 9.73 7.68
N LYS A 184 34.53 9.91 6.39
CA LYS A 184 35.01 11.00 5.55
C LYS A 184 34.27 12.33 5.80
N GLY A 185 33.26 12.36 6.67
CA GLY A 185 32.43 13.54 6.92
C GLY A 185 31.61 14.00 5.70
N ILE A 186 31.29 13.10 4.76
CA ILE A 186 30.53 13.42 3.55
C ILE A 186 29.06 13.67 3.89
N ALA A 187 28.53 12.96 4.89
CA ALA A 187 27.18 13.11 5.42
C ALA A 187 27.18 12.92 6.94
N ASP A 188 26.17 13.48 7.62
CA ASP A 188 25.98 13.33 9.07
C ASP A 188 25.69 11.87 9.45
N CYS A 189 25.02 11.12 8.56
CA CYS A 189 24.69 9.71 8.72
C CYS A 189 24.70 8.96 7.38
N GLY A 190 24.99 7.67 7.45
CA GLY A 190 24.91 6.76 6.31
C GLY A 190 23.46 6.49 5.92
N SER A 191 22.60 6.22 6.89
CA SER A 191 21.18 5.88 6.66
C SER A 191 20.28 6.52 7.71
N SER A 192 19.01 6.75 7.34
CA SER A 192 17.94 7.09 8.29
C SER A 192 17.03 5.89 8.52
N LEU A 193 16.63 5.66 9.78
CA LEU A 193 15.70 4.58 10.16
C LEU A 193 14.26 5.04 9.99
N ALA A 194 13.54 4.45 9.02
CA ALA A 194 12.14 4.75 8.74
C ALA A 194 11.18 4.29 9.85
N GLY A 195 10.00 4.90 9.94
CA GLY A 195 9.00 4.54 10.94
C GLY A 195 8.44 3.12 10.78
N ASP A 196 8.41 2.60 9.55
CA ASP A 196 8.03 1.23 9.22
C ASP A 196 9.25 0.34 8.91
N PHE A 197 10.38 0.62 9.56
CA PHE A 197 11.66 -0.05 9.35
C PHE A 197 11.55 -1.58 9.39
N PHE A 198 10.66 -2.10 10.20
CA PHE A 198 10.53 -3.54 10.32
C PHE A 198 10.00 -4.18 9.03
N TRP A 199 9.15 -3.52 8.24
CA TRP A 199 8.74 -4.01 6.92
C TRP A 199 9.89 -4.01 5.93
N SER A 200 10.62 -2.90 5.82
CA SER A 200 11.70 -2.77 4.85
C SER A 200 12.98 -3.51 5.24
N LEU A 201 13.33 -3.50 6.54
CA LEU A 201 14.65 -3.95 7.02
C LEU A 201 14.61 -5.29 7.78
N ILE A 202 13.44 -5.79 8.18
CA ILE A 202 13.29 -7.05 8.92
C ILE A 202 12.47 -8.07 8.12
N GLU A 203 11.23 -7.76 7.77
CA GLU A 203 10.38 -8.67 6.98
C GLU A 203 10.97 -8.87 5.57
N ASN A 204 11.27 -7.78 4.86
CA ASN A 204 11.83 -7.88 3.50
C ASN A 204 13.31 -8.30 3.48
N TYR A 205 14.07 -8.08 4.56
CA TYR A 205 15.35 -8.76 4.74
C TYR A 205 15.16 -10.29 4.75
N SER A 206 14.17 -10.77 5.50
CA SER A 206 13.84 -12.19 5.58
C SER A 206 13.48 -12.76 4.20
N THR A 207 12.58 -12.11 3.44
CA THR A 207 12.14 -12.60 2.13
C THR A 207 13.26 -12.58 1.10
N VAL A 208 14.01 -11.47 1.00
CA VAL A 208 15.11 -11.33 0.03
C VAL A 208 16.23 -12.33 0.28
N ASN A 209 16.49 -12.70 1.53
CA ASN A 209 17.51 -13.65 1.93
C ASN A 209 16.99 -15.09 2.14
N ASP A 210 15.74 -15.37 1.74
CA ASP A 210 15.09 -16.69 1.86
C ASP A 210 15.11 -17.24 3.30
N GLN A 211 14.89 -16.38 4.29
CA GLN A 211 14.85 -16.75 5.68
C GLN A 211 13.40 -16.98 6.16
N PRO A 212 13.09 -18.07 6.85
CA PRO A 212 11.76 -18.25 7.40
C PRO A 212 11.48 -17.22 8.49
N PHE A 213 10.35 -16.53 8.37
CA PHE A 213 9.85 -15.62 9.40
C PHE A 213 8.93 -16.37 10.38
N GLY A 214 8.16 -17.31 9.85
CA GLY A 214 7.33 -18.24 10.58
C GLY A 214 7.33 -19.62 9.95
N THR A 215 6.80 -20.60 10.68
CA THR A 215 6.56 -21.95 10.16
C THR A 215 5.38 -21.99 9.19
N LYS A 216 5.04 -23.15 8.64
CA LYS A 216 3.90 -23.33 7.73
C LYS A 216 3.93 -22.35 6.54
N ALA A 217 5.09 -22.24 5.88
CA ALA A 217 5.29 -21.30 4.77
C ALA A 217 4.84 -19.87 5.13
N ASN A 218 5.29 -19.34 6.27
CA ASN A 218 4.86 -18.04 6.81
C ASN A 218 3.32 -17.93 7.00
N GLY A 219 2.68 -19.01 7.44
CA GLY A 219 1.25 -19.06 7.74
C GLY A 219 0.34 -19.44 6.58
N TYR A 220 0.87 -19.64 5.37
CA TYR A 220 0.06 -20.05 4.22
C TYR A 220 -0.52 -21.47 4.36
N ASP A 221 0.18 -22.37 5.10
CA ASP A 221 -0.19 -23.77 5.22
C ASP A 221 -0.95 -24.09 6.53
N GLY A 222 -1.33 -23.07 7.32
CA GLY A 222 -2.15 -23.32 8.50
C GLY A 222 -2.03 -22.27 9.61
N LEU A 223 -3.10 -22.21 10.42
CA LEU A 223 -3.18 -21.27 11.55
C LEU A 223 -2.31 -21.70 12.75
N ASP A 224 -1.84 -22.94 12.79
CA ASP A 224 -0.91 -23.48 13.78
C ASP A 224 0.54 -23.01 13.55
N THR A 225 0.74 -22.05 12.68
CA THR A 225 2.04 -21.41 12.43
C THR A 225 2.59 -20.75 13.69
N VAL A 226 3.92 -20.67 13.79
CA VAL A 226 4.65 -19.95 14.83
C VAL A 226 5.77 -19.12 14.24
N PHE A 227 6.07 -17.97 14.81
CA PHE A 227 7.24 -17.18 14.45
C PHE A 227 8.54 -17.89 14.83
N VAL A 228 9.55 -17.78 14.00
CA VAL A 228 10.86 -18.40 14.16
C VAL A 228 12.04 -17.47 13.85
N TYR A 229 11.76 -16.20 13.55
CA TYR A 229 12.76 -15.23 13.10
C TYR A 229 13.89 -14.97 14.12
N ASN A 230 13.67 -15.26 15.41
CA ASN A 230 14.71 -15.23 16.44
C ASN A 230 15.79 -16.33 16.28
N LYS A 231 15.61 -17.28 15.39
CA LYS A 231 16.53 -18.39 15.09
C LYS A 231 17.13 -18.32 13.68
N THR A 232 16.96 -17.19 12.99
CA THR A 232 17.36 -16.99 11.60
C THR A 232 18.39 -15.86 11.49
N LYS A 233 18.83 -15.55 10.26
CA LYS A 233 19.72 -14.41 9.99
C LYS A 233 19.10 -13.06 10.36
N VAL A 234 17.82 -13.00 10.72
CA VAL A 234 17.17 -11.78 11.22
C VAL A 234 17.88 -11.28 12.50
N VAL A 235 18.39 -12.18 13.34
CA VAL A 235 19.20 -11.78 14.53
C VAL A 235 20.46 -11.01 14.10
N GLN A 236 21.16 -11.51 13.07
CA GLN A 236 22.33 -10.83 12.49
C GLN A 236 21.96 -9.45 11.94
N GLN A 237 20.82 -9.35 11.25
CA GLN A 237 20.35 -8.07 10.71
C GLN A 237 20.04 -7.06 11.83
N VAL A 238 19.32 -7.45 12.87
CA VAL A 238 19.03 -6.58 14.01
C VAL A 238 20.32 -6.16 14.72
N THR A 239 21.29 -7.06 14.85
CA THR A 239 22.62 -6.75 15.43
C THR A 239 23.37 -5.72 14.57
N ARG A 240 23.34 -5.86 13.23
CA ARG A 240 23.92 -4.88 12.28
C ARG A 240 23.27 -3.51 12.44
N LEU A 241 21.95 -3.45 12.45
CA LEU A 241 21.22 -2.19 12.59
C LEU A 241 21.52 -1.51 13.94
N LYS A 242 21.56 -2.28 15.03
CA LYS A 242 21.95 -1.76 16.35
C LYS A 242 23.36 -1.19 16.32
N LYS A 243 24.30 -1.91 15.73
CA LYS A 243 25.67 -1.41 15.58
C LYS A 243 25.73 -0.12 14.79
N TRP A 244 24.99 -0.01 13.68
CA TRP A 244 24.93 1.20 12.87
C TRP A 244 24.35 2.39 13.65
N ILE A 245 23.37 2.13 14.53
CA ILE A 245 22.79 3.16 15.41
C ILE A 245 23.83 3.60 16.45
N ASP A 246 24.50 2.67 17.11
CA ASP A 246 25.51 2.98 18.13
C ASP A 246 26.71 3.75 17.58
N ASP A 247 27.14 3.42 16.36
CA ASP A 247 28.25 4.08 15.66
C ASP A 247 27.80 5.39 14.96
N GLY A 248 26.53 5.77 15.06
CA GLY A 248 25.98 6.95 14.40
C GLY A 248 25.95 6.88 12.88
N VAL A 249 26.11 5.68 12.30
CA VAL A 249 25.94 5.42 10.86
C VAL A 249 24.48 5.43 10.48
N MET A 250 23.59 4.90 11.34
CA MET A 250 22.14 5.00 11.17
C MET A 250 21.55 5.95 12.20
N GLN A 251 20.77 6.91 11.73
CA GLN A 251 20.11 7.88 12.60
C GLN A 251 18.61 7.55 12.71
N ILE A 252 18.15 7.44 13.97
CA ILE A 252 16.71 7.41 14.28
C ILE A 252 16.23 8.86 14.24
N ALA A 253 15.17 9.14 13.46
CA ALA A 253 14.60 10.48 13.42
C ALA A 253 14.00 10.85 14.78
N GLY A 254 14.43 12.00 15.30
CA GLY A 254 13.89 12.57 16.52
C GLY A 254 12.50 13.21 16.30
N GLN A 255 11.91 13.72 17.39
CA GLN A 255 10.66 14.47 17.29
C GLN A 255 10.83 15.69 16.34
N GLY A 256 9.95 15.80 15.36
CA GLY A 256 9.91 16.92 14.42
C GLY A 256 10.66 16.74 13.10
N LEU A 257 11.42 15.65 12.90
CA LEU A 257 12.01 15.30 11.61
C LEU A 257 11.61 13.88 11.23
N SER A 258 11.04 13.70 10.04
CA SER A 258 10.80 12.36 9.52
C SER A 258 12.11 11.74 8.99
N PRO A 259 12.23 10.41 8.98
CA PRO A 259 13.36 9.74 8.34
C PRO A 259 13.58 10.15 6.88
N GLU A 260 12.48 10.38 6.15
CA GLU A 260 12.52 10.89 4.79
C GLU A 260 13.14 12.30 4.72
N GLN A 261 12.86 13.18 5.68
CA GLN A 261 13.45 14.54 5.72
C GLN A 261 14.96 14.50 5.99
N LEU A 262 15.45 13.55 6.79
CA LEU A 262 16.89 13.34 6.97
C LEU A 262 17.58 12.97 5.66
N TYR A 263 16.91 12.16 4.84
CA TYR A 263 17.39 11.77 3.52
C TYR A 263 17.27 12.92 2.50
N THR A 264 16.08 13.47 2.33
CA THR A 264 15.80 14.49 1.29
C THR A 264 16.55 15.80 1.49
N SER A 265 16.93 16.11 2.73
CA SER A 265 17.82 17.26 3.05
C SER A 265 19.29 16.98 2.80
N GLY A 266 19.69 15.74 2.54
CA GLY A 266 21.09 15.33 2.37
C GLY A 266 21.84 15.11 3.69
N LYS A 267 21.21 15.09 4.84
CA LYS A 267 21.85 14.75 6.12
C LYS A 267 22.27 13.29 6.17
N CYS A 268 21.38 12.37 5.72
CA CYS A 268 21.71 10.97 5.55
C CYS A 268 21.84 10.60 4.07
N SER A 269 22.67 9.61 3.79
CA SER A 269 22.99 9.20 2.41
C SER A 269 22.03 8.21 1.83
N THR A 270 21.32 7.45 2.67
CA THR A 270 20.38 6.42 2.25
C THR A 270 19.12 6.43 3.10
N PHE A 271 18.06 5.80 2.51
CA PHE A 271 16.77 5.67 3.11
C PHE A 271 16.09 4.40 2.57
N PHE A 272 15.66 3.50 3.44
CA PHE A 272 14.94 2.29 3.06
C PHE A 272 13.45 2.53 3.22
N ALA A 273 12.74 2.62 2.12
CA ALA A 273 11.31 2.94 2.15
C ALA A 273 10.54 2.40 0.95
N SER A 274 9.22 2.47 1.06
CA SER A 274 8.29 2.16 -0.01
C SER A 274 8.54 2.98 -1.28
N THR A 275 8.28 2.40 -2.44
CA THR A 275 8.19 3.14 -3.71
C THR A 275 7.12 4.22 -3.70
N ALA A 276 6.15 4.17 -2.79
CA ALA A 276 5.19 5.27 -2.57
C ALA A 276 5.85 6.61 -2.21
N ALA A 277 7.11 6.59 -1.74
CA ALA A 277 7.87 7.79 -1.45
C ALA A 277 8.30 8.59 -2.71
N HIS A 278 8.16 8.05 -3.93
CA HIS A 278 8.59 8.75 -5.14
C HIS A 278 8.04 10.18 -5.23
N GLY A 279 6.74 10.35 -5.06
CA GLY A 279 6.13 11.68 -5.21
C GLY A 279 6.59 12.69 -4.18
N SER A 280 6.86 12.26 -2.94
CA SER A 280 7.38 13.14 -1.88
C SER A 280 8.88 13.37 -2.03
N VAL A 281 9.67 12.37 -2.40
CA VAL A 281 11.10 12.51 -2.67
C VAL A 281 11.33 13.45 -3.85
N GLU A 282 10.64 13.27 -4.98
CA GLU A 282 10.74 14.16 -6.14
C GLU A 282 10.41 15.62 -5.81
N ARG A 283 9.41 15.85 -4.96
CA ARG A 283 8.99 17.19 -4.55
C ARG A 283 9.95 17.85 -3.57
N ASN A 284 10.49 17.08 -2.62
CA ASN A 284 11.16 17.60 -1.44
C ASN A 284 12.68 17.44 -1.45
N ALA A 285 13.24 16.56 -2.29
CA ALA A 285 14.66 16.29 -2.28
C ALA A 285 15.47 17.50 -2.80
N LYS A 286 16.44 17.91 -1.98
CA LYS A 286 17.45 18.94 -2.31
C LYS A 286 18.77 18.32 -2.79
N ILE A 287 18.74 17.04 -3.14
CA ILE A 287 19.90 16.19 -3.46
C ILE A 287 19.72 15.53 -4.82
N LYS A 288 20.80 15.11 -5.43
CA LYS A 288 20.75 14.20 -6.60
C LYS A 288 20.50 12.78 -6.10
N TRP A 289 19.25 12.39 -6.11
CA TRP A 289 18.83 11.09 -5.62
C TRP A 289 18.74 10.03 -6.74
N SER A 290 18.79 8.79 -6.33
CA SER A 290 18.40 7.62 -7.12
C SER A 290 17.89 6.54 -6.17
N ALA A 291 17.49 5.40 -6.73
CA ALA A 291 17.10 4.24 -5.97
C ALA A 291 17.66 2.96 -6.59
N THR A 292 17.73 1.91 -5.79
CA THR A 292 18.16 0.58 -6.22
C THR A 292 17.43 -0.49 -5.40
N TYR A 293 17.72 -1.75 -5.69
CA TYR A 293 17.17 -2.90 -5.00
C TYR A 293 17.56 -2.93 -3.52
N LEU A 294 16.79 -3.66 -2.71
CA LEU A 294 17.24 -4.02 -1.36
C LEU A 294 18.50 -4.89 -1.44
N PRO A 295 19.50 -4.66 -0.57
CA PRO A 295 20.68 -5.50 -0.51
C PRO A 295 20.37 -6.89 0.06
N TRP A 296 21.24 -7.85 -0.28
CA TRP A 296 21.19 -9.21 0.23
C TRP A 296 22.49 -9.60 0.94
N GLU A 297 22.47 -10.70 1.68
CA GLU A 297 23.64 -11.21 2.36
C GLU A 297 24.63 -11.82 1.34
N GLU A 298 25.90 -11.49 1.49
CA GLU A 298 26.96 -12.06 0.66
C GLU A 298 26.92 -13.59 0.67
N GLY A 299 27.14 -14.21 -0.50
CA GLY A 299 27.07 -15.66 -0.66
C GLY A 299 25.66 -16.24 -0.73
N THR A 300 24.60 -15.41 -0.71
CA THR A 300 23.23 -15.87 -0.93
C THR A 300 22.71 -15.48 -2.32
N THR A 301 21.72 -16.21 -2.83
CA THR A 301 20.99 -15.84 -4.04
C THR A 301 19.78 -15.02 -3.64
N PRO A 302 19.68 -13.74 -4.03
CA PRO A 302 18.57 -12.90 -3.63
C PRO A 302 17.23 -13.40 -4.20
N ARG A 303 16.20 -13.41 -3.37
CA ARG A 303 14.82 -13.70 -3.74
C ARG A 303 14.03 -12.42 -3.97
N ASN A 304 12.78 -12.58 -4.36
CA ASN A 304 11.83 -11.47 -4.45
C ASN A 304 11.60 -10.81 -3.07
N SER A 305 11.28 -9.53 -3.04
CA SER A 305 10.66 -8.91 -1.88
C SER A 305 9.20 -9.31 -1.76
N SER A 306 8.64 -9.26 -0.55
CA SER A 306 7.20 -9.35 -0.38
C SER A 306 6.52 -8.03 -0.77
N ILE A 307 5.25 -8.15 -1.22
CA ILE A 307 4.41 -6.98 -1.49
C ILE A 307 4.11 -6.22 -0.20
N GLY A 308 3.97 -4.91 -0.31
CA GLY A 308 3.39 -4.07 0.71
C GLY A 308 2.29 -3.19 0.12
N GLY A 309 1.70 -2.37 0.97
CA GLY A 309 0.62 -1.47 0.62
C GLY A 309 -0.73 -2.05 1.01
N ALA A 310 -1.79 -1.71 0.26
CA ALA A 310 -3.14 -2.05 0.68
C ALA A 310 -4.04 -2.45 -0.48
N THR A 311 -5.18 -3.04 -0.11
CA THR A 311 -6.23 -3.49 -1.01
C THR A 311 -7.56 -2.92 -0.56
N ILE A 312 -8.53 -2.88 -1.46
CA ILE A 312 -9.90 -2.43 -1.18
C ILE A 312 -10.77 -3.65 -0.92
N TRP A 313 -11.26 -3.77 0.30
CA TRP A 313 -12.16 -4.83 0.75
C TRP A 313 -13.60 -4.40 0.62
N VAL A 314 -14.46 -5.32 0.21
CA VAL A 314 -15.91 -5.15 0.18
C VAL A 314 -16.49 -5.71 1.48
N LEU A 315 -17.26 -4.91 2.21
CA LEU A 315 -17.88 -5.33 3.45
C LEU A 315 -19.32 -5.79 3.25
N LYS A 316 -19.73 -6.82 4.00
CA LYS A 316 -21.11 -7.32 4.06
C LYS A 316 -22.01 -6.34 4.84
N GLY A 317 -23.31 -6.51 4.67
CA GLY A 317 -24.32 -5.79 5.44
C GLY A 317 -24.88 -4.56 4.73
N GLN A 318 -24.53 -4.35 3.47
CA GLN A 318 -25.06 -3.29 2.61
C GLN A 318 -26.31 -3.75 1.86
N LYS A 319 -27.07 -2.83 1.28
CA LYS A 319 -28.20 -3.16 0.41
C LYS A 319 -27.71 -3.86 -0.88
N GLY A 320 -28.52 -4.75 -1.43
CA GLY A 320 -28.15 -5.52 -2.62
C GLY A 320 -27.81 -4.65 -3.84
N GLU A 321 -28.52 -3.53 -4.01
CA GLU A 321 -28.33 -2.55 -5.08
C GLU A 321 -27.03 -1.73 -4.94
N ASP A 322 -26.53 -1.53 -3.71
CA ASP A 322 -25.29 -0.79 -3.47
C ASP A 322 -24.09 -1.57 -4.05
N TYR A 323 -24.17 -2.92 -4.05
CA TYR A 323 -23.10 -3.76 -4.60
C TYR A 323 -22.91 -3.62 -6.12
N ASP A 324 -23.92 -3.12 -6.84
CA ASP A 324 -23.75 -2.79 -8.27
C ASP A 324 -22.79 -1.59 -8.42
N GLY A 325 -22.96 -0.56 -7.59
CA GLY A 325 -22.07 0.60 -7.54
C GLY A 325 -20.67 0.25 -7.03
N VAL A 326 -20.59 -0.61 -6.01
CA VAL A 326 -19.31 -1.15 -5.52
C VAL A 326 -18.55 -1.86 -6.63
N ALA A 327 -19.21 -2.76 -7.35
CA ALA A 327 -18.60 -3.51 -8.46
C ALA A 327 -18.18 -2.59 -9.61
N ASP A 328 -18.98 -1.56 -9.89
CA ASP A 328 -18.65 -0.57 -10.92
C ASP A 328 -17.40 0.24 -10.58
N PHE A 329 -17.31 0.73 -9.36
CA PHE A 329 -16.14 1.46 -8.89
C PHE A 329 -14.87 0.59 -8.85
N LEU A 330 -14.96 -0.66 -8.38
CA LEU A 330 -13.82 -1.57 -8.35
C LEU A 330 -13.35 -1.96 -9.76
N ALA A 331 -14.27 -2.12 -10.72
CA ALA A 331 -13.90 -2.34 -12.12
C ALA A 331 -13.19 -1.10 -12.72
N PHE A 332 -13.64 0.10 -12.36
CA PHE A 332 -12.96 1.35 -12.74
C PHE A 332 -11.55 1.41 -12.13
N VAL A 333 -11.40 1.07 -10.84
CA VAL A 333 -10.09 1.03 -10.15
C VAL A 333 -9.13 0.04 -10.83
N ALA A 334 -9.62 -1.11 -11.28
CA ALA A 334 -8.83 -2.13 -11.96
C ALA A 334 -8.55 -1.83 -13.44
N SER A 335 -9.13 -0.77 -14.00
CA SER A 335 -8.96 -0.46 -15.43
C SER A 335 -7.50 -0.13 -15.76
N PRO A 336 -6.96 -0.61 -16.91
CA PRO A 336 -5.57 -0.36 -17.27
C PRO A 336 -5.20 1.13 -17.30
N ASP A 337 -6.07 1.98 -17.84
CA ASP A 337 -5.82 3.42 -17.96
C ASP A 337 -5.67 4.08 -16.57
N LEU A 338 -6.54 3.72 -15.61
CA LEU A 338 -6.41 4.22 -14.27
C LEU A 338 -5.15 3.70 -13.59
N GLN A 339 -4.81 2.43 -13.78
CA GLN A 339 -3.63 1.82 -13.18
C GLN A 339 -2.32 2.40 -13.73
N VAL A 340 -2.24 2.71 -15.01
CA VAL A 340 -1.11 3.44 -15.62
C VAL A 340 -0.98 4.82 -15.00
N TRP A 341 -2.08 5.57 -14.95
CA TRP A 341 -2.08 6.90 -14.32
C TRP A 341 -1.68 6.82 -12.85
N TRP A 342 -2.30 5.93 -12.07
CA TRP A 342 -2.03 5.75 -10.65
C TRP A 342 -0.56 5.45 -10.37
N SER A 343 0.04 4.52 -11.10
CA SER A 343 1.45 4.18 -10.98
C SER A 343 2.36 5.39 -11.27
N LYS A 344 2.06 6.15 -12.32
CA LYS A 344 2.85 7.31 -12.71
C LYS A 344 2.83 8.43 -11.66
N VAL A 345 1.67 8.70 -11.04
CA VAL A 345 1.51 9.83 -10.12
C VAL A 345 1.86 9.51 -8.67
N THR A 346 1.96 8.23 -8.31
CA THR A 346 2.19 7.81 -6.91
C THR A 346 3.49 7.06 -6.68
N GLY A 347 3.99 6.33 -7.69
CA GLY A 347 5.10 5.37 -7.54
C GLY A 347 4.67 3.99 -7.06
N TYR A 348 3.39 3.75 -6.85
CA TYR A 348 2.87 2.40 -6.64
C TYR A 348 3.03 1.54 -7.90
N VAL A 349 3.15 0.23 -7.73
CA VAL A 349 3.20 -0.72 -8.85
C VAL A 349 1.82 -0.83 -9.48
N PRO A 350 1.71 -0.87 -10.81
CA PRO A 350 0.44 -1.23 -11.43
C PRO A 350 0.04 -2.65 -11.00
N ILE A 351 -1.25 -2.90 -10.89
CA ILE A 351 -1.75 -4.19 -10.41
C ILE A 351 -1.88 -5.24 -11.51
N THR A 352 -1.83 -4.81 -12.79
CA THR A 352 -1.98 -5.70 -13.95
C THR A 352 -0.78 -5.64 -14.90
N ASN A 353 -0.48 -6.76 -15.57
CA ASN A 353 0.56 -6.84 -16.58
C ASN A 353 0.27 -5.91 -17.76
N LYS A 354 -0.99 -5.79 -18.17
CA LYS A 354 -1.40 -4.87 -19.26
C LYS A 354 -1.04 -3.42 -18.93
N ALA A 355 -1.36 -2.95 -17.72
CA ALA A 355 -1.00 -1.60 -17.30
C ALA A 355 0.52 -1.39 -17.26
N TYR A 356 1.27 -2.36 -16.75
CA TYR A 356 2.74 -2.33 -16.78
C TYR A 356 3.28 -2.26 -18.20
N GLN A 357 2.78 -3.09 -19.13
CA GLN A 357 3.24 -3.09 -20.51
C GLN A 357 2.90 -1.79 -21.25
N VAL A 358 1.73 -1.21 -21.02
CA VAL A 358 1.36 0.11 -21.59
C VAL A 358 2.37 1.18 -21.13
N ALA A 359 2.63 1.29 -19.83
CA ALA A 359 3.61 2.26 -19.32
C ALA A 359 5.02 2.03 -19.92
N LYS A 360 5.41 0.76 -20.11
CA LYS A 360 6.69 0.38 -20.71
C LYS A 360 6.77 0.76 -22.20
N GLN A 361 5.72 0.51 -22.98
CA GLN A 361 5.63 0.88 -24.39
C GLN A 361 5.64 2.39 -24.62
N GLU A 362 5.07 3.16 -23.70
CA GLU A 362 5.13 4.62 -23.68
C GLU A 362 6.51 5.18 -23.33
N GLY A 363 7.51 4.33 -23.01
CA GLY A 363 8.86 4.74 -22.63
C GLY A 363 8.99 5.23 -21.20
N TYR A 364 7.93 5.15 -20.38
CA TYR A 364 7.91 5.72 -19.05
C TYR A 364 9.04 5.21 -18.14
N TYR A 365 9.28 3.91 -18.11
CA TYR A 365 10.34 3.33 -17.28
C TYR A 365 11.74 3.57 -17.84
N LYS A 366 11.88 3.79 -19.15
CA LYS A 366 13.18 4.20 -19.74
C LYS A 366 13.57 5.61 -19.27
N GLU A 367 12.59 6.50 -19.19
CA GLU A 367 12.78 7.87 -18.70
C GLU A 367 12.89 7.93 -17.16
N ASN A 368 12.23 7.00 -16.46
CA ASN A 368 12.13 6.95 -15.01
C ASN A 368 12.54 5.56 -14.47
N PRO A 369 13.82 5.15 -14.58
CA PRO A 369 14.23 3.78 -14.28
C PRO A 369 14.02 3.38 -12.81
N THR A 370 14.06 4.31 -11.87
CA THR A 370 13.79 4.03 -10.45
C THR A 370 12.36 3.58 -10.19
N ARG A 371 11.42 3.92 -11.07
CA ARG A 371 10.02 3.54 -10.98
C ARG A 371 9.74 2.08 -11.36
N GLU A 372 10.67 1.43 -12.08
CA GLU A 372 10.56 0.01 -12.46
C GLU A 372 11.14 -0.95 -11.40
N ILE A 373 11.99 -0.47 -10.49
CA ILE A 373 12.74 -1.29 -9.53
C ILE A 373 11.82 -2.20 -8.71
N ALA A 374 10.68 -1.69 -8.22
CA ALA A 374 9.74 -2.48 -7.42
C ALA A 374 9.20 -3.68 -8.19
N ILE A 375 8.76 -3.49 -9.44
CA ILE A 375 8.24 -4.58 -10.28
C ILE A 375 9.33 -5.63 -10.53
N LEU A 376 10.53 -5.17 -10.87
CA LEU A 376 11.67 -6.06 -11.11
C LEU A 376 12.06 -6.84 -9.85
N GLN A 377 12.06 -6.18 -8.68
CA GLN A 377 12.36 -6.81 -7.40
C GLN A 377 11.28 -7.82 -6.97
N LEU A 378 10.00 -7.48 -7.12
CA LEU A 378 8.89 -8.38 -6.84
C LEU A 378 8.90 -9.64 -7.72
N ASN A 379 9.37 -9.52 -8.95
CA ASN A 379 9.48 -10.63 -9.91
C ASN A 379 10.86 -11.30 -9.93
N ARG A 380 11.74 -11.01 -8.97
CA ARG A 380 13.07 -11.60 -8.90
C ARG A 380 13.00 -13.09 -8.53
N GLY A 381 13.16 -13.97 -9.52
CA GLY A 381 13.12 -15.41 -9.34
C GLY A 381 11.72 -15.96 -9.02
N THR A 382 11.67 -17.24 -8.64
CA THR A 382 10.42 -17.88 -8.20
C THR A 382 10.27 -17.69 -6.71
N PRO A 383 9.11 -17.19 -6.22
CA PRO A 383 8.83 -17.10 -4.79
C PRO A 383 8.96 -18.48 -4.10
N THR A 384 9.57 -18.47 -2.93
CA THR A 384 9.70 -19.65 -2.06
C THR A 384 8.64 -19.58 -0.93
N ALA A 385 8.59 -20.61 -0.10
CA ALA A 385 7.78 -20.61 1.11
C ALA A 385 8.13 -19.45 2.07
N ASN A 386 9.37 -18.92 1.99
CA ASN A 386 9.85 -17.82 2.84
C ASN A 386 9.70 -16.44 2.20
N SER A 387 9.56 -16.34 0.86
CA SER A 387 9.55 -15.08 0.14
C SER A 387 8.19 -14.70 -0.49
N GLN A 388 7.19 -15.58 -0.44
CA GLN A 388 5.87 -15.31 -1.01
C GLN A 388 5.02 -14.29 -0.21
N GLY A 389 5.41 -14.00 1.03
CA GLY A 389 4.70 -13.08 1.93
C GLY A 389 4.34 -13.71 3.27
N PHE A 390 3.32 -13.14 3.96
CA PHE A 390 3.00 -13.46 5.35
C PHE A 390 1.48 -13.58 5.56
N HIS A 391 0.99 -14.75 5.95
CA HIS A 391 -0.41 -15.03 6.27
C HIS A 391 -0.59 -15.33 7.76
N PHE A 392 -0.14 -14.43 8.62
CA PHE A 392 -0.27 -14.56 10.07
C PHE A 392 -1.57 -13.95 10.59
N GLY A 393 -2.24 -14.65 11.50
CA GLY A 393 -3.43 -14.13 12.17
C GLY A 393 -3.09 -12.99 13.14
N ASN A 394 -3.93 -11.94 13.20
CA ASN A 394 -3.69 -10.73 14.00
C ASN A 394 -2.28 -10.18 13.83
N TYR A 395 -1.77 -10.19 12.60
CA TYR A 395 -0.38 -9.85 12.31
C TYR A 395 -0.01 -8.42 12.71
N THR A 396 -0.95 -7.48 12.58
CA THR A 396 -0.78 -6.10 13.07
C THR A 396 -0.38 -6.05 14.56
N GLN A 397 -1.01 -6.88 15.41
CA GLN A 397 -0.69 -6.91 16.84
C GLN A 397 0.69 -7.54 17.09
N SER A 398 1.04 -8.58 16.33
CA SER A 398 2.35 -9.24 16.44
C SER A 398 3.48 -8.30 15.97
N THR A 399 3.27 -7.52 14.90
CA THR A 399 4.25 -6.53 14.44
C THR A 399 4.41 -5.36 15.41
N PHE A 400 3.34 -4.96 16.09
CA PHE A 400 3.41 -3.96 17.16
C PHE A 400 4.28 -4.47 18.33
N ALA A 401 4.10 -5.74 18.75
CA ALA A 401 4.93 -6.35 19.78
C ALA A 401 6.41 -6.39 19.36
N LEU A 402 6.70 -6.80 18.11
CA LEU A 402 8.06 -6.81 17.57
C LEU A 402 8.67 -5.40 17.56
N ARG A 403 7.92 -4.39 17.13
CA ARG A 403 8.39 -2.99 17.12
C ARG A 403 8.80 -2.53 18.51
N GLN A 404 7.99 -2.78 19.53
CA GLN A 404 8.30 -2.41 20.91
C GLN A 404 9.61 -3.05 21.41
N GLU A 405 9.83 -4.33 21.09
CA GLU A 405 11.04 -5.03 21.47
C GLU A 405 12.28 -4.47 20.74
N LEU A 406 12.16 -4.16 19.45
CA LEU A 406 13.25 -3.54 18.69
C LEU A 406 13.55 -2.11 19.15
N GLU A 407 12.55 -1.34 19.54
CA GLU A 407 12.77 -0.02 20.17
C GLU A 407 13.58 -0.13 21.46
N ALA A 408 13.37 -1.21 22.25
CA ALA A 408 14.20 -1.49 23.43
C ALA A 408 15.64 -1.83 23.05
N VAL A 409 15.87 -2.49 21.91
CA VAL A 409 17.24 -2.70 21.37
C VAL A 409 17.87 -1.38 20.98
N TRP A 410 17.16 -0.53 20.23
CA TRP A 410 17.68 0.77 19.81
C TRP A 410 18.05 1.65 21.00
N ALA A 411 17.26 1.57 22.06
CA ALA A 411 17.52 2.29 23.32
C ALA A 411 18.62 1.66 24.21
N GLY A 412 19.24 0.55 23.77
CA GLY A 412 20.27 -0.16 24.55
C GLY A 412 19.75 -0.89 25.79
N LYS A 413 18.44 -1.14 25.90
CA LYS A 413 17.81 -1.81 27.06
C LYS A 413 17.78 -3.33 26.92
N LYS A 414 17.88 -3.85 25.71
CA LYS A 414 17.91 -5.29 25.40
C LYS A 414 18.96 -5.59 24.34
N THR A 415 19.49 -6.79 24.37
CA THR A 415 20.25 -7.33 23.26
C THR A 415 19.30 -7.68 22.08
N PRO A 416 19.79 -7.73 20.84
CA PRO A 416 19.00 -8.19 19.69
C PRO A 416 18.34 -9.56 19.90
N GLN A 417 19.06 -10.52 20.51
CA GLN A 417 18.55 -11.87 20.75
C GLN A 417 17.41 -11.86 21.79
N GLU A 418 17.60 -11.21 22.94
CA GLU A 418 16.57 -11.10 23.98
C GLU A 418 15.29 -10.45 23.44
N ALA A 419 15.41 -9.37 22.67
CA ALA A 419 14.28 -8.68 22.10
C ALA A 419 13.53 -9.54 21.08
N LEU A 420 14.24 -10.26 20.23
CA LEU A 420 13.61 -11.14 19.23
C LEU A 420 12.98 -12.38 19.90
N ASP A 421 13.57 -12.92 20.97
CA ASP A 421 12.99 -14.01 21.75
C ASP A 421 11.68 -13.58 22.43
N ASP A 422 11.65 -12.41 23.03
CA ASP A 422 10.43 -11.84 23.62
C ASP A 422 9.36 -11.51 22.56
N ALA A 423 9.76 -10.94 21.42
CA ALA A 423 8.85 -10.67 20.31
C ALA A 423 8.23 -11.95 19.76
N VAL A 424 9.02 -13.01 19.57
CA VAL A 424 8.53 -14.34 19.14
C VAL A 424 7.58 -14.94 20.16
N ARG A 425 7.91 -14.91 21.45
CA ARG A 425 7.04 -15.41 22.51
C ARG A 425 5.69 -14.68 22.50
N ARG A 426 5.68 -13.36 22.54
CA ARG A 426 4.48 -12.52 22.50
C ARG A 426 3.67 -12.72 21.21
N GLY A 427 4.36 -12.76 20.08
CA GLY A 427 3.74 -13.00 18.78
C GLY A 427 3.07 -14.36 18.69
N ASN A 428 3.71 -15.41 19.23
CA ASN A 428 3.16 -16.77 19.25
C ASN A 428 1.94 -16.89 20.16
N GLU A 429 1.87 -16.16 21.28
CA GLU A 429 0.67 -16.06 22.10
C GLU A 429 -0.51 -15.48 21.31
N ILE A 430 -0.26 -14.42 20.51
CA ILE A 430 -1.28 -13.80 19.63
C ILE A 430 -1.73 -14.80 18.56
N LEU A 431 -0.80 -15.52 17.92
CA LEU A 431 -1.13 -16.53 16.92
C LEU A 431 -1.99 -17.67 17.51
N ARG A 432 -1.66 -18.17 18.69
CA ARG A 432 -2.44 -19.21 19.38
C ARG A 432 -3.86 -18.75 19.72
N GLN A 433 -4.03 -17.49 20.12
CA GLN A 433 -5.35 -16.92 20.36
C GLN A 433 -6.16 -16.83 19.08
N PHE A 434 -5.53 -16.41 17.96
CA PHE A 434 -6.18 -16.34 16.66
C PHE A 434 -6.57 -17.73 16.13
N GLU A 435 -5.66 -18.69 16.20
CA GLU A 435 -5.94 -20.08 15.82
C GLU A 435 -7.14 -20.65 16.60
N LYS A 436 -7.15 -20.49 17.93
CA LYS A 436 -8.28 -20.96 18.76
C LYS A 436 -9.61 -20.32 18.35
N LEU A 437 -9.61 -19.03 17.99
CA LEU A 437 -10.80 -18.30 17.59
C LEU A 437 -11.35 -18.77 16.23
N TYR A 438 -10.46 -19.16 15.33
CA TYR A 438 -10.80 -19.50 13.94
C TYR A 438 -10.55 -20.99 13.59
N ALA A 439 -10.39 -21.85 14.59
CA ALA A 439 -10.22 -23.29 14.38
C ALA A 439 -11.32 -23.85 13.47
N GLY A 440 -10.92 -24.58 12.41
CA GLY A 440 -11.83 -25.18 11.43
C GLY A 440 -12.41 -24.23 10.37
N LYS A 441 -12.01 -22.94 10.35
CA LYS A 441 -12.46 -21.96 9.33
C LYS A 441 -11.44 -21.70 8.22
N TYR A 442 -10.20 -22.18 8.36
CA TYR A 442 -9.11 -21.99 7.39
C TYR A 442 -8.81 -23.24 6.57
#